data_d16c5d5a7677b2b7a3bc1974bc504c55
#
_entry.id   d16c5d5a7677b2b7a3bc1974bc504c55
#
_cell.length_a   1.000
_cell.length_b   1.000
_cell.length_c   1.000
_cell.angle_alpha   90.00
_cell.angle_beta   90.00
_cell.angle_gamma   90.00
#
_symmetry.space_group_name_H-M   'P 1'
#
loop_
_entity.id
_entity.type
_entity.pdbx_description
1 polymer ?
#
loop_
_entity_poly.entity_id
_entity_poly.type
_entity_poly.pdbx_seq_one_letter_code
_entity_poly.pdbx_strand_id
1 'polypeptide(L)'
;MSNRIEITKDFYKAFADGNRDFIEEHLAEDFTFSSPPDPHLDRAGYFRRCWPGAGKGGQFEFTRLIESGDEVIVTYEAQQGENTGRNTEILTFDGDKIRKVEVYFGWNVI
;
A
#
# COMPACT_ATOMS: atom_id res chain seq x y z
N MET A 1 11.43 -6.32 -18.41
CA MET A 1 11.55 -5.43 -17.25
C MET A 1 10.24 -5.37 -16.50
N SER A 2 10.32 -5.32 -15.19
CA SER A 2 9.14 -5.32 -14.33
C SER A 2 8.59 -3.92 -14.16
N ASN A 3 7.25 -3.82 -14.09
CA ASN A 3 6.55 -2.56 -13.79
C ASN A 3 6.16 -2.45 -12.32
N ARG A 4 6.65 -3.36 -11.49
CA ARG A 4 6.15 -3.50 -10.12
C ARG A 4 6.41 -2.28 -9.25
N ILE A 5 7.56 -1.62 -9.44
CA ILE A 5 7.84 -0.38 -8.71
C ILE A 5 6.86 0.73 -9.12
N GLU A 6 6.59 0.86 -10.42
CA GLU A 6 5.64 1.86 -10.90
C GLU A 6 4.21 1.56 -10.43
N ILE A 7 3.81 0.29 -10.47
CA ILE A 7 2.50 -0.13 -9.95
C ILE A 7 2.41 0.18 -8.45
N THR A 8 3.48 -0.04 -7.71
CA THR A 8 3.52 0.26 -6.27
C THR A 8 3.31 1.76 -6.02
N LYS A 9 4.02 2.61 -6.74
CA LYS A 9 3.83 4.08 -6.61
C LYS A 9 2.40 4.48 -6.95
N ASP A 10 1.88 3.93 -8.03
CA ASP A 10 0.53 4.26 -8.50
C ASP A 10 -0.53 3.73 -7.52
N PHE A 11 -0.25 2.63 -6.85
CA PHE A 11 -1.13 2.07 -5.83
C PHE A 11 -1.34 3.06 -4.68
N TYR A 12 -0.25 3.63 -4.16
CA TYR A 12 -0.36 4.61 -3.07
C TYR A 12 -1.02 5.91 -3.54
N LYS A 13 -0.70 6.34 -4.76
CA LYS A 13 -1.35 7.52 -5.34
C LYS A 13 -2.85 7.30 -5.51
N ALA A 14 -3.24 6.13 -6.01
CA ALA A 14 -4.65 5.79 -6.19
C ALA A 14 -5.39 5.78 -4.86
N PHE A 15 -4.76 5.27 -3.80
CA PHE A 15 -5.36 5.29 -2.47
C PHE A 15 -5.57 6.74 -1.99
N ALA A 16 -4.55 7.58 -2.13
CA ALA A 16 -4.64 8.99 -1.72
C ALA A 16 -5.70 9.73 -2.51
N ASP A 17 -5.85 9.41 -3.80
CA ASP A 17 -6.80 10.08 -4.70
C ASP A 17 -8.21 9.48 -4.64
N GLY A 18 -8.38 8.31 -4.02
CA GLY A 18 -9.65 7.60 -4.03
C GLY A 18 -9.98 6.91 -5.34
N ASN A 19 -8.95 6.56 -6.13
CA ASN A 19 -9.12 5.89 -7.42
C ASN A 19 -9.30 4.39 -7.20
N ARG A 20 -10.53 4.00 -6.90
CA ARG A 20 -10.86 2.61 -6.59
C ARG A 20 -10.68 1.68 -7.79
N ASP A 21 -10.98 2.17 -8.99
CA ASP A 21 -10.86 1.35 -10.20
C ASP A 21 -9.43 0.84 -10.40
N PHE A 22 -8.44 1.70 -10.18
CA PHE A 22 -7.04 1.28 -10.25
C PHE A 22 -6.74 0.18 -9.23
N ILE A 23 -7.19 0.39 -7.98
CA ILE A 23 -6.96 -0.57 -6.90
C ILE A 23 -7.61 -1.91 -7.23
N GLU A 24 -8.88 -1.90 -7.64
CA GLU A 24 -9.58 -3.15 -7.97
C GLU A 24 -8.93 -3.89 -9.13
N GLU A 25 -8.43 -3.15 -10.12
CA GLU A 25 -7.76 -3.75 -11.27
C GLU A 25 -6.43 -4.41 -10.90
N HIS A 26 -5.71 -3.83 -9.93
CA HIS A 26 -4.35 -4.28 -9.61
C HIS A 26 -4.26 -5.18 -8.38
N LEU A 27 -5.37 -5.46 -7.69
CA LEU A 27 -5.38 -6.46 -6.62
C LEU A 27 -5.76 -7.83 -7.17
N ALA A 28 -5.00 -8.86 -6.78
CA ALA A 28 -5.34 -10.24 -7.12
C ALA A 28 -6.65 -10.64 -6.43
N GLU A 29 -7.33 -11.66 -6.97
CA GLU A 29 -8.58 -12.15 -6.37
C GLU A 29 -8.35 -12.71 -4.98
N ASP A 30 -7.21 -13.35 -4.74
CA ASP A 30 -6.84 -13.92 -3.46
C ASP A 30 -6.00 -12.96 -2.60
N PHE A 31 -6.11 -11.66 -2.87
CA PHE A 31 -5.38 -10.63 -2.16
C PHE A 31 -5.61 -10.72 -0.65
N THR A 32 -4.53 -10.52 0.13
CA THR A 32 -4.59 -10.39 1.57
C THR A 32 -3.84 -9.13 2.02
N PHE A 33 -4.34 -8.55 3.10
CA PHE A 33 -3.75 -7.35 3.70
C PHE A 33 -3.55 -7.62 5.19
N SER A 34 -2.38 -7.30 5.69
CA SER A 34 -2.08 -7.48 7.11
C SER A 34 -1.41 -6.23 7.66
N SER A 35 -1.90 -5.77 8.80
CA SER A 35 -1.30 -4.68 9.57
C SER A 35 -1.50 -5.00 11.05
N PRO A 36 -0.80 -4.28 11.97
CA PRO A 36 -0.96 -4.57 13.40
C PRO A 36 -2.41 -4.54 13.89
N PRO A 37 -3.27 -3.57 13.53
CA PRO A 37 -4.67 -3.60 13.98
C PRO A 37 -5.55 -4.58 13.22
N ASP A 38 -5.17 -4.97 12.00
CA ASP A 38 -5.99 -5.80 11.12
C ASP A 38 -5.15 -6.92 10.52
N PRO A 39 -4.79 -7.95 11.29
CA PRO A 39 -4.05 -9.08 10.73
C PRO A 39 -4.99 -9.90 9.85
N HIS A 40 -4.57 -10.17 8.62
CA HIS A 40 -5.24 -11.09 7.72
C HIS A 40 -6.62 -10.66 7.21
N LEU A 41 -6.69 -9.51 6.55
CA LEU A 41 -7.90 -9.15 5.79
C LEU A 41 -7.82 -9.79 4.41
N ASP A 42 -8.95 -10.34 3.94
CA ASP A 42 -9.07 -10.71 2.53
C ASP A 42 -9.40 -9.45 1.69
N ARG A 43 -9.59 -9.63 0.38
CA ARG A 43 -9.86 -8.53 -0.54
C ARG A 43 -11.10 -7.74 -0.12
N ALA A 44 -12.19 -8.42 0.22
CA ALA A 44 -13.42 -7.77 0.68
C ALA A 44 -13.20 -7.05 2.00
N GLY A 45 -12.45 -7.65 2.93
CA GLY A 45 -12.10 -7.04 4.20
C GLY A 45 -11.28 -5.78 4.04
N TYR A 46 -10.33 -5.78 3.09
CA TYR A 46 -9.53 -4.62 2.78
C TYR A 46 -10.42 -3.44 2.36
N PHE A 47 -11.35 -3.67 1.42
CA PHE A 47 -12.23 -2.60 0.98
C PHE A 47 -13.18 -2.13 2.09
N ARG A 48 -13.61 -3.03 2.96
CA ARG A 48 -14.50 -2.67 4.05
C ARG A 48 -13.79 -1.84 5.14
N ARG A 49 -12.53 -2.21 5.47
CA ARG A 49 -11.82 -1.65 6.62
C ARG A 49 -10.85 -0.53 6.25
N CYS A 50 -10.18 -0.64 5.12
CA CYS A 50 -9.11 0.29 4.76
C CYS A 50 -9.58 1.35 3.77
N TRP A 51 -10.48 1.00 2.88
CA TRP A 51 -10.92 1.93 1.84
C TRP A 51 -11.62 3.19 2.36
N PRO A 52 -12.36 3.16 3.49
CA PRO A 52 -12.90 4.41 4.04
C PRO A 52 -11.86 5.48 4.34
N GLY A 53 -10.58 5.10 4.50
CA GLY A 53 -9.49 6.05 4.66
C GLY A 53 -8.93 6.61 3.37
N ALA A 54 -9.40 6.13 2.22
CA ALA A 54 -8.89 6.56 0.91
C ALA A 54 -9.49 7.91 0.50
N GLY A 55 -8.85 8.54 -0.49
CA GLY A 55 -9.39 9.75 -1.09
C GLY A 55 -9.23 11.00 -0.25
N LYS A 56 -8.32 10.97 0.71
CA LYS A 56 -8.13 12.12 1.64
C LYS A 56 -6.96 13.01 1.24
N GLY A 57 -6.39 12.78 0.06
CA GLY A 57 -5.34 13.64 -0.50
C GLY A 57 -4.03 13.58 0.26
N GLY A 58 -3.75 12.50 0.98
CA GLY A 58 -2.49 12.36 1.70
C GLY A 58 -1.30 12.36 0.76
N GLN A 59 -0.15 12.79 1.27
CA GLN A 59 1.09 12.78 0.51
C GLN A 59 1.99 11.68 1.04
N PHE A 60 2.54 10.89 0.12
CA PHE A 60 3.51 9.85 0.42
C PHE A 60 4.86 10.26 -0.14
N GLU A 61 5.87 10.25 0.70
CA GLU A 61 7.25 10.45 0.26
C GLU A 61 7.99 9.13 0.41
N PHE A 62 8.39 8.55 -0.71
CA PHE A 62 9.06 7.26 -0.70
C PHE A 62 10.55 7.44 -0.43
N THR A 63 11.00 6.86 0.67
CA THR A 63 12.42 6.87 1.04
C THR A 63 13.12 5.60 0.63
N ARG A 64 12.36 4.55 0.31
CA ARG A 64 12.90 3.27 -0.14
C ARG A 64 11.88 2.59 -1.04
N LEU A 65 12.33 2.17 -2.22
CA LEU A 65 11.54 1.35 -3.15
C LEU A 65 12.49 0.32 -3.74
N ILE A 66 12.38 -0.91 -3.27
CA ILE A 66 13.30 -1.98 -3.65
C ILE A 66 12.49 -3.16 -4.14
N GLU A 67 12.78 -3.61 -5.35
CA GLU A 67 12.19 -4.83 -5.89
C GLU A 67 13.16 -5.99 -5.66
N SER A 68 12.65 -7.08 -5.08
CA SER A 68 13.41 -8.28 -4.83
C SER A 68 12.53 -9.50 -5.12
N GLY A 69 12.82 -10.22 -6.19
CA GLY A 69 11.98 -11.34 -6.61
C GLY A 69 10.58 -10.86 -6.93
N ASP A 70 9.58 -11.44 -6.28
CA ASP A 70 8.18 -11.05 -6.45
C ASP A 70 7.71 -10.01 -5.44
N GLU A 71 8.63 -9.43 -4.67
CA GLU A 71 8.30 -8.45 -3.63
C GLU A 71 8.82 -7.07 -3.97
N VAL A 72 8.04 -6.05 -3.58
CA VAL A 72 8.51 -4.67 -3.54
C VAL A 72 8.46 -4.23 -2.08
N ILE A 73 9.61 -3.76 -1.59
CA ILE A 73 9.74 -3.24 -0.22
C ILE A 73 9.69 -1.72 -0.32
N VAL A 74 8.73 -1.13 0.34
CA VAL A 74 8.55 0.32 0.32
C VAL A 74 8.60 0.88 1.73
N THR A 75 9.44 1.89 1.92
CA THR A 75 9.43 2.71 3.13
C THR A 75 9.01 4.11 2.72
N TYR A 76 8.04 4.66 3.42
CA TYR A 76 7.52 5.97 3.09
C TYR A 76 7.25 6.78 4.33
N GLU A 77 7.20 8.10 4.15
CA GLU A 77 6.65 9.02 5.13
C GLU A 77 5.31 9.52 4.60
N ALA A 78 4.31 9.46 5.44
CA ALA A 78 2.98 9.93 5.09
C ALA A 78 2.54 11.00 6.07
N GLN A 79 2.11 12.12 5.53
CA GLN A 79 1.64 13.24 6.33
C GLN A 79 0.13 13.16 6.49
N GLN A 80 -0.33 13.23 7.74
CA GLN A 80 -1.74 13.30 8.09
C GLN A 80 -1.93 14.46 9.04
N GLY A 81 -2.46 15.58 8.53
CA GLY A 81 -2.57 16.80 9.32
C GLY A 81 -1.19 17.31 9.74
N GLU A 82 -0.98 17.44 11.02
CA GLU A 82 0.30 17.92 11.59
C GLU A 82 1.28 16.79 11.87
N ASN A 83 0.86 15.55 11.71
CA ASN A 83 1.69 14.38 12.04
C ASN A 83 2.25 13.76 10.77
N THR A 84 3.51 13.34 10.84
CA THR A 84 4.15 12.57 9.79
C THR A 84 4.60 11.24 10.37
N GLY A 85 4.09 10.15 9.81
CA GLY A 85 4.46 8.81 10.20
C GLY A 85 5.34 8.16 9.15
N ARG A 86 6.22 7.26 9.59
CA ARG A 86 7.07 6.46 8.70
C ARG A 86 6.72 5.00 8.88
N ASN A 87 6.38 4.34 7.79
CA ASN A 87 6.03 2.93 7.77
C ASN A 87 6.82 2.21 6.68
N THR A 88 6.97 0.90 6.85
CA THR A 88 7.46 0.02 5.80
C THR A 88 6.36 -0.96 5.44
N GLU A 89 6.16 -1.18 4.14
CA GLU A 89 5.22 -2.18 3.65
C GLU A 89 5.93 -3.09 2.65
N ILE A 90 5.51 -4.34 2.63
CA ILE A 90 6.01 -5.32 1.68
C ILE A 90 4.84 -5.75 0.82
N LEU A 91 4.95 -5.48 -0.49
CA LEU A 91 3.95 -5.89 -1.46
C LEU A 91 4.45 -7.12 -2.19
N THR A 92 3.69 -8.19 -2.17
CA THR A 92 4.00 -9.41 -2.93
C THR A 92 3.12 -9.43 -4.16
N PHE A 93 3.74 -9.69 -5.32
CA PHE A 93 3.09 -9.66 -6.61
C PHE A 93 2.92 -11.06 -7.20
N ASP A 94 1.86 -11.20 -8.00
CA ASP A 94 1.67 -12.30 -8.93
C ASP A 94 1.47 -11.65 -10.29
N GLY A 95 2.50 -11.72 -11.15
CA GLY A 95 2.50 -10.93 -12.38
C GLY A 95 2.44 -9.46 -12.05
N ASP A 96 1.45 -8.76 -12.60
CA ASP A 96 1.20 -7.33 -12.36
C ASP A 96 0.14 -7.09 -11.29
N LYS A 97 -0.31 -8.14 -10.61
CA LYS A 97 -1.31 -8.03 -9.56
C LYS A 97 -0.65 -8.06 -8.20
N ILE A 98 -1.13 -7.22 -7.30
CA ILE A 98 -0.70 -7.23 -5.91
C ILE A 98 -1.46 -8.33 -5.20
N ARG A 99 -0.75 -9.33 -4.70
CA ARG A 99 -1.33 -10.48 -4.04
C ARG A 99 -1.37 -10.35 -2.53
N LYS A 100 -0.40 -9.62 -1.97
CA LYS A 100 -0.30 -9.47 -0.52
C LYS A 100 0.32 -8.12 -0.19
N VAL A 101 -0.19 -7.48 0.84
CA VAL A 101 0.43 -6.33 1.46
C VAL A 101 0.61 -6.61 2.94
N GLU A 102 1.82 -6.42 3.44
CA GLU A 102 2.14 -6.52 4.86
C GLU A 102 2.65 -5.17 5.34
N VAL A 103 2.00 -4.62 6.34
CA VAL A 103 2.33 -3.29 6.87
C VAL A 103 3.05 -3.42 8.20
N TYR A 104 4.17 -2.75 8.31
CA TYR A 104 4.94 -2.65 9.54
C TYR A 104 4.95 -1.19 9.97
N PHE A 105 4.35 -0.91 11.13
CA PHE A 105 4.31 0.45 11.63
C PHE A 105 5.71 0.87 12.10
N GLY A 106 6.09 2.07 11.71
CA GLY A 106 7.32 2.69 12.18
C GLY A 106 7.03 3.67 13.31
N TRP A 107 7.57 4.87 13.19
CA TRP A 107 7.49 5.88 14.22
C TRP A 107 7.06 7.21 13.63
N ASN A 108 6.63 8.13 14.49
CA ASN A 108 6.32 9.49 14.08
C ASN A 108 7.61 10.23 13.78
N VAL A 109 7.62 10.95 12.66
CA VAL A 109 8.75 11.78 12.27
C VAL A 109 8.53 13.17 12.85
N ILE A 110 9.52 13.66 13.54
CA ILE A 110 9.47 14.95 14.21
C ILE A 110 10.02 16.05 13.30
#